data_cd1dee67aaf4040415c2e79d55f80090
#
_entry.id   cd1dee67aaf4040415c2e79d55f80090
#
_cell.length_a   1.000
_cell.length_b   1.000
_cell.length_c   1.000
_cell.angle_alpha   90.00
_cell.angle_beta   90.00
_cell.angle_gamma   90.00
#
_symmetry.space_group_name_H-M   'P 1'
#
loop_
_entity.id
_entity.type
_entity.pdbx_description
1 polymer ?
#
loop_
_entity_poly.entity_id
_entity_poly.type
_entity_poly.pdbx_seq_one_letter_code
_entity_poly.pdbx_strand_id
1 'polypeptide(L)'
;ATSVGVAEFTKLSENAFRDVNIAFANELSILCQKNNVNYNEVIKYANKHPRVNILKPGIGVGGHCIPIDPWFLIENYKEDFSIIKNSRLVNINKSKQISKNIINILNSSKVIKKNVSILFLGLSYKENIGDVRESPAIKIINYVSKKTNKKIFVNDPYVKDNIFYDKKNITQCDLTHAVKKSKFIIILVGHSDYKNLHKLLSK
;
A
#
# COMPACT_ATOMS: atom_id res chain seq x y z
N ALA A 1 32.89 20.42 1.86
CA ALA A 1 31.59 20.88 2.34
C ALA A 1 30.81 21.49 1.18
N THR A 2 29.54 21.16 1.03
CA THR A 2 28.69 21.75 0.00
C THR A 2 27.82 22.85 0.60
N SER A 3 27.13 23.66 -0.24
CA SER A 3 26.19 24.67 0.24
C SER A 3 24.92 24.01 0.84
N VAL A 4 24.22 24.73 1.72
CA VAL A 4 22.95 24.30 2.31
C VAL A 4 21.92 23.92 1.21
N GLY A 5 21.77 24.75 0.17
CA GLY A 5 20.87 24.51 -0.93
C GLY A 5 21.17 23.21 -1.68
N VAL A 6 22.46 22.91 -1.94
CA VAL A 6 22.84 21.62 -2.56
C VAL A 6 22.46 20.44 -1.66
N ALA A 7 22.67 20.55 -0.35
CA ALA A 7 22.32 19.48 0.59
C ALA A 7 20.79 19.24 0.63
N GLU A 8 20.00 20.31 0.68
CA GLU A 8 18.52 20.22 0.66
C GLU A 8 18.02 19.60 -0.65
N PHE A 9 18.45 20.11 -1.81
CA PHE A 9 18.04 19.57 -3.11
C PHE A 9 18.49 18.12 -3.30
N THR A 10 19.66 17.75 -2.80
CA THR A 10 20.11 16.34 -2.82
C THR A 10 19.13 15.45 -2.07
N LYS A 11 18.76 15.84 -0.84
CA LYS A 11 17.85 15.05 -0.02
C LYS A 11 16.45 14.92 -0.63
N LEU A 12 15.91 16.01 -1.11
CA LEU A 12 14.60 16.03 -1.77
C LEU A 12 14.62 15.19 -3.07
N SER A 13 15.71 15.30 -3.85
CA SER A 13 15.88 14.54 -5.10
C SER A 13 15.94 13.04 -4.87
N GLU A 14 16.63 12.56 -3.83
CA GLU A 14 16.66 11.14 -3.46
C GLU A 14 15.25 10.59 -3.24
N ASN A 15 14.42 11.32 -2.51
CA ASN A 15 13.04 10.89 -2.21
C ASN A 15 12.13 11.00 -3.43
N ALA A 16 12.28 12.08 -4.23
CA ALA A 16 11.55 12.22 -5.50
C ALA A 16 11.92 11.11 -6.50
N PHE A 17 13.20 10.77 -6.64
CA PHE A 17 13.65 9.67 -7.49
C PHE A 17 13.02 8.33 -7.06
N ARG A 18 13.00 8.06 -5.76
CA ARG A 18 12.36 6.83 -5.23
C ARG A 18 10.87 6.81 -5.53
N ASP A 19 10.19 7.94 -5.39
CA ASP A 19 8.76 8.06 -5.68
C ASP A 19 8.46 7.81 -7.16
N VAL A 20 9.24 8.39 -8.07
CA VAL A 20 9.14 8.16 -9.52
C VAL A 20 9.36 6.68 -9.85
N ASN A 21 10.37 6.06 -9.27
CA ASN A 21 10.69 4.65 -9.50
C ASN A 21 9.56 3.72 -8.97
N ILE A 22 8.98 4.05 -7.80
CA ILE A 22 7.82 3.29 -7.27
C ILE A 22 6.60 3.48 -8.18
N ALA A 23 6.35 4.69 -8.68
CA ALA A 23 5.25 4.95 -9.60
C ALA A 23 5.38 4.12 -10.88
N PHE A 24 6.59 4.09 -11.48
CA PHE A 24 6.88 3.24 -12.63
C PHE A 24 6.63 1.76 -12.32
N ALA A 25 7.14 1.25 -11.19
CA ALA A 25 6.92 -0.13 -10.77
C ALA A 25 5.42 -0.45 -10.58
N ASN A 26 4.66 0.50 -10.02
CA ASN A 26 3.22 0.37 -9.83
C ASN A 26 2.46 0.28 -11.16
N GLU A 27 2.78 1.11 -12.14
CA GLU A 27 2.18 1.03 -13.47
C GLU A 27 2.59 -0.24 -14.21
N LEU A 28 3.88 -0.60 -14.18
CA LEU A 28 4.38 -1.84 -14.75
C LEU A 28 3.63 -3.06 -14.19
N SER A 29 3.37 -3.11 -12.90
CA SER A 29 2.62 -4.20 -12.27
C SER A 29 1.20 -4.32 -12.82
N ILE A 30 0.54 -3.20 -13.14
CA ILE A 30 -0.79 -3.18 -13.74
C ILE A 30 -0.75 -3.66 -15.19
N LEU A 31 0.23 -3.19 -15.96
CA LEU A 31 0.43 -3.62 -17.34
C LEU A 31 0.71 -5.12 -17.44
N CYS A 32 1.58 -5.65 -16.58
CA CYS A 32 1.85 -7.08 -16.49
C CYS A 32 0.58 -7.88 -16.17
N GLN A 33 -0.20 -7.43 -15.19
CA GLN A 33 -1.46 -8.10 -14.83
C GLN A 33 -2.46 -8.13 -16.00
N LYS A 34 -2.60 -7.03 -16.75
CA LYS A 34 -3.49 -6.97 -17.92
C LYS A 34 -3.06 -7.90 -19.05
N ASN A 35 -1.77 -8.22 -19.14
CA ASN A 35 -1.19 -9.10 -20.16
C ASN A 35 -0.95 -10.52 -19.64
N ASN A 36 -1.42 -10.88 -18.44
CA ASN A 36 -1.19 -12.17 -17.78
C ASN A 36 0.31 -12.52 -17.63
N VAL A 37 1.16 -11.51 -17.39
CA VAL A 37 2.60 -11.66 -17.18
C VAL A 37 2.93 -11.49 -15.70
N ASN A 38 3.86 -12.28 -15.18
CA ASN A 38 4.33 -12.17 -13.80
C ASN A 38 5.28 -10.98 -13.63
N TYR A 39 4.80 -9.90 -13.00
CA TYR A 39 5.58 -8.69 -12.80
C TYR A 39 6.84 -8.89 -11.94
N ASN A 40 6.84 -9.86 -11.00
CA ASN A 40 8.04 -10.15 -10.19
C ASN A 40 9.18 -10.70 -11.06
N GLU A 41 8.87 -11.53 -12.04
CA GLU A 41 9.85 -12.05 -12.99
C GLU A 41 10.34 -10.95 -13.93
N VAL A 42 9.43 -10.11 -14.44
CA VAL A 42 9.80 -8.95 -15.27
C VAL A 42 10.79 -8.06 -14.53
N ILE A 43 10.48 -7.65 -13.29
CA ILE A 43 11.37 -6.80 -12.48
C ILE A 43 12.70 -7.52 -12.20
N LYS A 44 12.65 -8.80 -11.82
CA LYS A 44 13.85 -9.61 -11.56
C LYS A 44 14.79 -9.66 -12.76
N TYR A 45 14.25 -9.86 -13.97
CA TYR A 45 15.07 -9.93 -15.18
C TYR A 45 15.49 -8.55 -15.68
N ALA A 46 14.64 -7.54 -15.62
CA ALA A 46 15.00 -6.16 -15.96
C ALA A 46 16.16 -5.63 -15.09
N ASN A 47 16.13 -5.94 -13.80
CA ASN A 47 17.18 -5.53 -12.85
C ASN A 47 18.51 -6.28 -13.02
N LYS A 48 18.61 -7.25 -13.94
CA LYS A 48 19.92 -7.81 -14.36
C LYS A 48 20.70 -6.84 -15.26
N HIS A 49 20.02 -5.89 -15.89
CA HIS A 49 20.69 -4.86 -16.66
C HIS A 49 21.43 -3.90 -15.72
N PRO A 50 22.73 -3.60 -15.96
CA PRO A 50 23.58 -2.87 -14.99
C PRO A 50 23.12 -1.44 -14.68
N ARG A 51 22.28 -0.84 -15.53
CA ARG A 51 21.75 0.52 -15.38
C ARG A 51 20.27 0.56 -14.98
N VAL A 52 19.68 -0.57 -14.60
CA VAL A 52 18.25 -0.67 -14.25
C VAL A 52 18.10 -1.15 -12.82
N ASN A 53 17.35 -0.41 -12.02
CA ASN A 53 17.02 -0.79 -10.65
C ASN A 53 15.56 -0.41 -10.36
N ILE A 54 14.62 -1.23 -10.84
CA ILE A 54 13.19 -1.06 -10.63
C ILE A 54 12.86 -1.50 -9.20
N LEU A 55 12.22 -0.63 -8.43
CA LEU A 55 11.76 -0.93 -7.09
C LEU A 55 10.53 -1.87 -7.10
N LYS A 56 10.17 -2.40 -5.94
CA LYS A 56 8.98 -3.24 -5.81
C LYS A 56 7.71 -2.40 -5.89
N PRO A 57 6.70 -2.81 -6.67
CA PRO A 57 5.39 -2.19 -6.62
C PRO A 57 4.72 -2.45 -5.28
N GLY A 58 3.80 -1.56 -4.88
CA GLY A 58 3.10 -1.66 -3.61
C GLY A 58 1.64 -1.22 -3.70
N ILE A 59 1.01 -1.06 -2.54
CA ILE A 59 -0.38 -0.60 -2.42
C ILE A 59 -0.52 0.93 -2.46
N GLY A 60 0.58 1.63 -2.62
CA GLY A 60 0.76 3.08 -2.58
C GLY A 60 2.03 3.44 -1.84
N VAL A 61 2.27 4.72 -1.61
CA VAL A 61 3.44 5.24 -0.89
C VAL A 61 2.97 5.92 0.38
N GLY A 62 3.51 5.50 1.51
CA GLY A 62 3.26 6.06 2.85
C GLY A 62 4.56 6.52 3.53
N GLY A 63 4.45 6.87 4.80
CA GLY A 63 5.52 7.48 5.58
C GLY A 63 5.49 9.00 5.49
N HIS A 64 6.51 9.66 6.05
CA HIS A 64 6.53 11.12 6.21
C HIS A 64 7.41 11.87 5.21
N CYS A 65 8.27 11.18 4.45
CA CYS A 65 9.20 11.83 3.50
C CYS A 65 8.74 11.63 2.04
N ILE A 66 8.72 10.40 1.54
CA ILE A 66 8.47 10.13 0.12
C ILE A 66 7.10 10.65 -0.38
N PRO A 67 6.00 10.64 0.40
CA PRO A 67 4.74 11.23 -0.04
C PRO A 67 4.73 12.76 -0.13
N ILE A 68 5.66 13.43 0.55
CA ILE A 68 5.65 14.88 0.79
C ILE A 68 6.79 15.59 0.06
N ASP A 69 8.01 15.11 0.18
CA ASP A 69 9.22 15.79 -0.33
C ASP A 69 9.18 16.11 -1.83
N PRO A 70 8.60 15.26 -2.72
CA PRO A 70 8.47 15.62 -4.12
C PRO A 70 7.65 16.89 -4.37
N TRP A 71 6.67 17.19 -3.49
CA TRP A 71 5.89 18.42 -3.60
C TRP A 71 6.75 19.65 -3.27
N PHE A 72 7.62 19.58 -2.25
CA PHE A 72 8.54 20.67 -1.94
C PHE A 72 9.49 21.03 -3.09
N LEU A 73 9.83 20.06 -3.95
CA LEU A 73 10.64 20.32 -5.14
C LEU A 73 9.92 21.15 -6.22
N ILE A 74 8.58 21.10 -6.28
CA ILE A 74 7.80 21.64 -7.41
C ILE A 74 6.79 22.71 -7.02
N GLU A 75 6.40 22.82 -5.73
CA GLU A 75 5.27 23.65 -5.28
C GLU A 75 5.48 25.15 -5.52
N ASN A 76 6.71 25.63 -5.40
CA ASN A 76 7.03 27.06 -5.51
C ASN A 76 7.36 27.52 -6.94
N TYR A 77 7.21 26.63 -7.93
CA TYR A 77 7.54 26.93 -9.32
C TYR A 77 6.27 26.99 -10.17
N LYS A 78 6.32 27.88 -11.18
CA LYS A 78 5.22 28.04 -12.16
C LYS A 78 5.27 26.99 -13.28
N GLU A 79 6.44 26.43 -13.49
CA GLU A 79 6.70 25.41 -14.50
C GLU A 79 6.02 24.09 -14.15
N ASP A 80 5.58 23.32 -15.16
CA ASP A 80 4.98 22.01 -14.97
C ASP A 80 6.05 20.91 -14.92
N PHE A 81 6.47 20.56 -13.73
CA PHE A 81 7.38 19.41 -13.49
C PHE A 81 6.61 18.09 -13.57
N SER A 82 6.17 17.73 -14.77
CA SER A 82 5.19 16.68 -15.05
C SER A 82 5.61 15.29 -14.55
N ILE A 83 6.89 14.92 -14.61
CA ILE A 83 7.37 13.61 -14.17
C ILE A 83 7.14 13.45 -12.65
N ILE A 84 7.60 14.40 -11.85
CA ILE A 84 7.47 14.35 -10.39
C ILE A 84 6.01 14.38 -9.98
N LYS A 85 5.24 15.32 -10.53
CA LYS A 85 3.81 15.51 -10.25
C LYS A 85 2.98 14.27 -10.61
N ASN A 86 3.14 13.75 -11.83
CA ASN A 86 2.38 12.60 -12.27
C ASN A 86 2.75 11.32 -11.51
N SER A 87 4.01 11.15 -11.17
CA SER A 87 4.45 10.03 -10.32
C SER A 87 3.76 10.05 -8.95
N ARG A 88 3.66 11.24 -8.31
CA ARG A 88 2.87 11.38 -7.09
C ARG A 88 1.41 10.99 -7.28
N LEU A 89 0.78 11.46 -8.37
CA LEU A 89 -0.62 11.13 -8.67
C LEU A 89 -0.81 9.62 -8.92
N VAL A 90 0.10 8.96 -9.60
CA VAL A 90 0.09 7.50 -9.79
C VAL A 90 0.11 6.80 -8.42
N ASN A 91 1.04 7.17 -7.54
CA ASN A 91 1.19 6.55 -6.22
C ASN A 91 -0.02 6.83 -5.30
N ILE A 92 -0.58 8.03 -5.33
CA ILE A 92 -1.82 8.40 -4.59
C ILE A 92 -3.01 7.58 -5.10
N ASN A 93 -3.16 7.45 -6.42
CA ASN A 93 -4.29 6.73 -7.01
C ASN A 93 -4.19 5.21 -6.87
N LYS A 94 -3.00 4.66 -6.60
CA LYS A 94 -2.80 3.22 -6.46
C LYS A 94 -3.69 2.62 -5.36
N SER A 95 -3.71 3.21 -4.18
CA SER A 95 -4.55 2.73 -3.06
C SER A 95 -6.04 2.80 -3.39
N LYS A 96 -6.48 3.84 -4.10
CA LYS A 96 -7.88 3.97 -4.58
C LYS A 96 -8.24 2.89 -5.59
N GLN A 97 -7.33 2.57 -6.51
CA GLN A 97 -7.52 1.51 -7.50
C GLN A 97 -7.63 0.13 -6.82
N ILE A 98 -6.73 -0.16 -5.87
CA ILE A 98 -6.79 -1.40 -5.09
C ILE A 98 -8.10 -1.50 -4.31
N SER A 99 -8.53 -0.41 -3.69
CA SER A 99 -9.81 -0.36 -2.97
C SER A 99 -11.00 -0.71 -3.87
N LYS A 100 -11.03 -0.16 -5.09
CA LYS A 100 -12.07 -0.48 -6.09
C LYS A 100 -12.02 -1.95 -6.49
N ASN A 101 -10.83 -2.51 -6.72
CA ASN A 101 -10.67 -3.92 -7.05
C ASN A 101 -11.17 -4.83 -5.92
N ILE A 102 -10.87 -4.51 -4.66
CA ILE A 102 -11.38 -5.24 -3.50
C ILE A 102 -12.92 -5.22 -3.49
N ILE A 103 -13.54 -4.05 -3.67
CA ILE A 103 -15.01 -3.93 -3.72
C ILE A 103 -15.59 -4.75 -4.86
N ASN A 104 -14.98 -4.72 -6.04
CA ASN A 104 -15.44 -5.52 -7.19
C ASN A 104 -15.39 -7.02 -6.90
N ILE A 105 -14.31 -7.51 -6.28
CA ILE A 105 -14.18 -8.92 -5.86
C ILE A 105 -15.25 -9.27 -4.81
N LEU A 106 -15.47 -8.40 -3.83
CA LEU A 106 -16.48 -8.58 -2.80
C LEU A 106 -17.92 -8.64 -3.38
N ASN A 107 -18.19 -7.91 -4.44
CA ASN A 107 -19.49 -7.86 -5.08
C ASN A 107 -19.70 -9.01 -6.10
N SER A 108 -18.67 -9.40 -6.83
CA SER A 108 -18.73 -10.44 -7.86
C SER A 108 -18.69 -11.87 -7.32
N SER A 109 -18.15 -12.07 -6.13
CA SER A 109 -17.99 -13.39 -5.55
C SER A 109 -19.31 -13.95 -5.03
N LYS A 110 -19.84 -15.00 -5.69
CA LYS A 110 -21.01 -15.77 -5.23
C LYS A 110 -20.80 -16.40 -3.84
N VAL A 111 -19.55 -16.56 -3.41
CA VAL A 111 -19.17 -17.12 -2.10
C VAL A 111 -19.34 -16.12 -0.97
N ILE A 112 -19.34 -14.81 -1.27
CA ILE A 112 -19.43 -13.77 -0.26
C ILE A 112 -20.90 -13.42 0.01
N LYS A 113 -21.58 -14.31 0.75
CA LYS A 113 -22.95 -14.08 1.26
C LYS A 113 -23.02 -12.86 2.17
N LYS A 114 -24.25 -12.34 2.45
CA LYS A 114 -24.50 -11.10 3.22
C LYS A 114 -23.73 -10.96 4.54
N ASN A 115 -23.42 -12.04 5.25
CA ASN A 115 -22.84 -12.04 6.59
C ASN A 115 -21.36 -12.45 6.66
N VAL A 116 -20.58 -12.20 5.63
CA VAL A 116 -19.15 -12.51 5.62
C VAL A 116 -18.35 -11.36 6.17
N SER A 117 -17.48 -11.63 7.14
CA SER A 117 -16.52 -10.67 7.66
C SER A 117 -15.22 -10.67 6.82
N ILE A 118 -14.60 -9.50 6.74
CA ILE A 118 -13.35 -9.26 6.00
C ILE A 118 -12.24 -9.03 7.01
N LEU A 119 -11.07 -9.62 6.79
CA LEU A 119 -9.86 -9.36 7.57
C LEU A 119 -8.83 -8.64 6.70
N PHE A 120 -8.35 -7.51 7.17
CA PHE A 120 -7.17 -6.85 6.63
C PHE A 120 -5.97 -7.06 7.55
N LEU A 121 -4.85 -7.46 6.98
CA LEU A 121 -3.59 -7.69 7.66
C LEU A 121 -2.55 -6.65 7.23
N GLY A 122 -1.97 -5.96 8.23
CA GLY A 122 -1.02 -4.88 8.05
C GLY A 122 -1.68 -3.51 7.93
N LEU A 123 -1.36 -2.62 8.87
CA LEU A 123 -1.86 -1.24 8.97
C LEU A 123 -0.76 -0.22 8.75
N SER A 124 0.50 -0.58 9.02
CA SER A 124 1.67 0.26 8.85
C SER A 124 1.94 0.58 7.38
N TYR A 125 2.79 1.58 7.11
CA TYR A 125 3.16 1.90 5.73
C TYR A 125 4.27 1.01 5.19
N LYS A 126 4.96 0.26 6.04
CA LYS A 126 6.10 -0.61 5.68
C LYS A 126 6.11 -1.85 6.57
N GLU A 127 6.70 -2.94 6.05
CA GLU A 127 6.87 -4.21 6.76
C GLU A 127 7.71 -4.05 8.04
N ASN A 128 7.31 -4.76 9.11
CA ASN A 128 8.04 -4.91 10.37
C ASN A 128 8.30 -3.61 11.14
N ILE A 129 7.42 -2.63 11.00
CA ILE A 129 7.39 -1.41 11.80
C ILE A 129 5.97 -1.04 12.19
N GLY A 130 5.79 -0.26 13.27
CA GLY A 130 4.48 0.21 13.76
C GLY A 130 4.07 1.60 13.26
N ASP A 131 4.75 2.15 12.24
CA ASP A 131 4.46 3.51 11.76
C ASP A 131 3.33 3.52 10.75
N VAL A 132 2.27 4.23 11.10
CA VAL A 132 1.02 4.32 10.32
C VAL A 132 0.86 5.65 9.58
N ARG A 133 1.85 6.55 9.67
CA ARG A 133 1.77 7.87 9.02
C ARG A 133 1.60 7.73 7.51
N GLU A 134 0.59 8.41 6.96
CA GLU A 134 0.22 8.34 5.54
C GLU A 134 0.05 6.92 4.99
N SER A 135 -0.27 5.93 5.85
CA SER A 135 -0.38 4.53 5.43
C SER A 135 -1.41 4.34 4.32
N PRO A 136 -1.02 3.78 3.16
CA PRO A 136 -1.95 3.38 2.11
C PRO A 136 -2.92 2.29 2.58
N ALA A 137 -2.50 1.41 3.50
CA ALA A 137 -3.36 0.36 4.05
C ALA A 137 -4.57 0.96 4.77
N ILE A 138 -4.35 1.97 5.63
CA ILE A 138 -5.44 2.67 6.33
C ILE A 138 -6.38 3.37 5.33
N LYS A 139 -5.82 3.99 4.27
CA LYS A 139 -6.62 4.63 3.22
C LYS A 139 -7.53 3.61 2.50
N ILE A 140 -7.00 2.42 2.19
CA ILE A 140 -7.74 1.31 1.58
C ILE A 140 -8.86 0.82 2.51
N ILE A 141 -8.54 0.53 3.77
CA ILE A 141 -9.51 0.03 4.76
C ILE A 141 -10.64 1.03 4.95
N ASN A 142 -10.32 2.32 5.12
CA ASN A 142 -11.32 3.38 5.25
C ASN A 142 -12.22 3.50 4.00
N TYR A 143 -11.65 3.36 2.80
CA TYR A 143 -12.45 3.40 1.57
C TYR A 143 -13.40 2.20 1.50
N VAL A 144 -12.90 1.00 1.77
CA VAL A 144 -13.70 -0.23 1.73
C VAL A 144 -14.79 -0.18 2.80
N SER A 145 -14.49 0.26 4.02
CA SER A 145 -15.47 0.34 5.11
C SER A 145 -16.65 1.27 4.81
N LYS A 146 -16.41 2.36 4.05
CA LYS A 146 -17.46 3.28 3.59
C LYS A 146 -18.33 2.70 2.46
N LYS A 147 -17.84 1.67 1.76
CA LYS A 147 -18.51 1.09 0.58
C LYS A 147 -19.13 -0.27 0.86
N THR A 148 -19.01 -0.80 2.07
CA THR A 148 -19.60 -2.08 2.46
C THR A 148 -20.18 -2.00 3.88
N ASN A 149 -21.29 -2.71 4.10
CA ASN A 149 -21.88 -2.89 5.45
C ASN A 149 -21.31 -4.14 6.16
N LYS A 150 -20.25 -4.76 5.60
CA LYS A 150 -19.63 -5.95 6.17
C LYS A 150 -18.83 -5.59 7.42
N LYS A 151 -18.78 -6.51 8.38
CA LYS A 151 -17.88 -6.41 9.53
C LYS A 151 -16.43 -6.56 9.03
N ILE A 152 -15.57 -5.66 9.44
CA ILE A 152 -14.16 -5.63 9.11
C ILE A 152 -13.35 -5.90 10.36
N PHE A 153 -12.48 -6.87 10.31
CA PHE A 153 -11.42 -7.08 11.29
C PHE A 153 -10.12 -6.56 10.74
N VAL A 154 -9.28 -6.01 11.60
CA VAL A 154 -7.93 -5.55 11.24
C VAL A 154 -6.93 -6.06 12.25
N ASN A 155 -5.74 -6.42 11.77
CA ASN A 155 -4.64 -6.83 12.62
C ASN A 155 -3.32 -6.28 12.07
N ASP A 156 -2.46 -5.82 12.97
CA ASP A 156 -1.07 -5.49 12.72
C ASP A 156 -0.26 -5.79 13.98
N PRO A 157 0.78 -6.63 13.93
CA PRO A 157 1.53 -7.03 15.12
C PRO A 157 2.36 -5.90 15.73
N TYR A 158 2.65 -4.84 14.96
CA TYR A 158 3.47 -3.71 15.38
C TYR A 158 2.66 -2.46 15.75
N VAL A 159 1.36 -2.43 15.42
CA VAL A 159 0.47 -1.28 15.71
C VAL A 159 -0.42 -1.65 16.89
N LYS A 160 -0.07 -1.12 18.07
CA LYS A 160 -0.76 -1.41 19.33
C LYS A 160 -1.99 -0.54 19.55
N ASP A 161 -1.95 0.71 19.11
CA ASP A 161 -3.04 1.65 19.30
C ASP A 161 -4.23 1.29 18.40
N ASN A 162 -5.43 1.44 18.94
CA ASN A 162 -6.64 1.25 18.15
C ASN A 162 -6.89 2.47 17.24
N ILE A 163 -6.46 2.34 15.99
CA ILE A 163 -6.56 3.42 14.99
C ILE A 163 -8.01 3.68 14.55
N PHE A 164 -8.88 2.68 14.69
CA PHE A 164 -10.26 2.72 14.19
C PHE A 164 -11.30 2.84 15.31
N TYR A 165 -10.94 3.46 16.45
CA TYR A 165 -11.80 3.59 17.64
C TYR A 165 -13.15 4.29 17.34
N ASP A 166 -13.21 5.13 16.32
CA ASP A 166 -14.41 5.86 15.86
C ASP A 166 -15.25 5.10 14.82
N LYS A 167 -14.83 3.90 14.39
CA LYS A 167 -15.47 3.13 13.31
C LYS A 167 -16.26 1.94 13.85
N LYS A 168 -17.59 2.01 13.80
CA LYS A 168 -18.50 0.96 14.31
C LYS A 168 -18.36 -0.39 13.59
N ASN A 169 -17.98 -0.41 12.32
CA ASN A 169 -17.87 -1.63 11.50
C ASN A 169 -16.44 -2.18 11.40
N ILE A 170 -15.44 -1.54 12.02
CA ILE A 170 -14.04 -1.99 12.04
C ILE A 170 -13.68 -2.38 13.48
N THR A 171 -13.06 -3.55 13.63
CA THR A 171 -12.58 -4.05 14.93
C THR A 171 -11.12 -4.45 14.79
N GLN A 172 -10.24 -3.80 15.53
CA GLN A 172 -8.84 -4.20 15.66
C GLN A 172 -8.75 -5.29 16.74
N CYS A 173 -8.12 -6.42 16.41
CA CYS A 173 -8.03 -7.56 17.32
C CYS A 173 -6.82 -8.45 17.00
N ASP A 174 -6.58 -9.44 17.87
CA ASP A 174 -5.52 -10.41 17.66
C ASP A 174 -5.74 -11.26 16.39
N LEU A 175 -4.63 -11.77 15.84
CA LEU A 175 -4.63 -12.50 14.57
C LEU A 175 -5.49 -13.76 14.63
N THR A 176 -5.39 -14.53 15.73
CA THR A 176 -6.10 -15.82 15.87
C THR A 176 -7.61 -15.61 15.89
N HIS A 177 -8.08 -14.60 16.65
CA HIS A 177 -9.50 -14.25 16.69
C HIS A 177 -9.97 -13.76 15.32
N ALA A 178 -9.20 -12.86 14.69
CA ALA A 178 -9.53 -12.29 13.41
C ALA A 178 -9.67 -13.34 12.29
N VAL A 179 -8.73 -14.29 12.21
CA VAL A 179 -8.74 -15.37 11.22
C VAL A 179 -9.96 -16.27 11.41
N LYS A 180 -10.27 -16.69 12.64
CA LYS A 180 -11.45 -17.55 12.94
C LYS A 180 -12.78 -16.89 12.58
N LYS A 181 -12.87 -15.57 12.67
CA LYS A 181 -14.11 -14.82 12.43
C LYS A 181 -14.27 -14.33 10.98
N SER A 182 -13.22 -14.43 10.16
CA SER A 182 -13.21 -13.89 8.81
C SER A 182 -13.18 -14.99 7.76
N LYS A 183 -13.87 -14.77 6.66
CA LYS A 183 -13.88 -15.68 5.49
C LYS A 183 -13.15 -15.09 4.29
N PHE A 184 -12.80 -13.82 4.35
CA PHE A 184 -12.05 -13.14 3.31
C PHE A 184 -10.88 -12.40 3.94
N ILE A 185 -9.66 -12.75 3.55
CA ILE A 185 -8.44 -12.23 4.15
C ILE A 185 -7.65 -11.48 3.07
N ILE A 186 -7.24 -10.27 3.39
CA ILE A 186 -6.48 -9.39 2.52
C ILE A 186 -5.21 -8.96 3.26
N ILE A 187 -4.06 -9.31 2.72
CA ILE A 187 -2.76 -8.87 3.24
C ILE A 187 -2.39 -7.57 2.51
N LEU A 188 -2.36 -6.46 3.24
CA LEU A 188 -1.96 -5.16 2.72
C LEU A 188 -0.48 -4.90 2.96
N VAL A 189 0.05 -5.32 4.12
CA VAL A 189 1.47 -5.22 4.47
C VAL A 189 1.95 -6.59 4.94
N GLY A 190 3.00 -7.10 4.31
CA GLY A 190 3.53 -8.46 4.51
C GLY A 190 4.51 -8.54 5.66
N HIS A 191 4.07 -8.32 6.91
CA HIS A 191 4.92 -8.51 8.09
C HIS A 191 5.47 -9.94 8.18
N SER A 192 6.67 -10.07 8.73
CA SER A 192 7.29 -11.39 8.95
C SER A 192 6.44 -12.33 9.80
N ASP A 193 5.65 -11.79 10.72
CA ASP A 193 4.72 -12.50 11.59
C ASP A 193 3.63 -13.24 10.83
N TYR A 194 3.29 -12.80 9.63
CA TYR A 194 2.28 -13.44 8.79
C TYR A 194 2.82 -14.63 7.96
N LYS A 195 4.12 -14.94 8.00
CA LYS A 195 4.70 -16.07 7.23
C LYS A 195 4.06 -17.42 7.57
N ASN A 196 3.58 -17.58 8.80
CA ASN A 196 2.92 -18.81 9.27
C ASN A 196 1.39 -18.75 9.21
N LEU A 197 0.81 -17.77 8.53
CA LEU A 197 -0.65 -17.61 8.44
C LEU A 197 -1.35 -18.87 7.91
N HIS A 198 -0.72 -19.61 6.97
CA HIS A 198 -1.24 -20.87 6.44
C HIS A 198 -1.54 -21.91 7.54
N LYS A 199 -0.77 -21.97 8.62
CA LYS A 199 -1.00 -22.89 9.76
C LYS A 199 -2.27 -22.53 10.56
N LEU A 200 -2.73 -21.27 10.49
CA LEU A 200 -3.97 -20.83 11.13
C LEU A 200 -5.19 -21.06 10.23
N LEU A 201 -4.98 -21.15 8.92
CA LEU A 201 -6.03 -21.34 7.92
C LEU A 201 -6.38 -22.82 7.71
N SER A 202 -5.47 -23.73 8.08
CA SER A 202 -5.65 -25.19 7.93
C SER A 202 -6.31 -25.87 9.15
N LYS A 203 -6.68 -25.10 10.16
CA LYS A 203 -7.44 -25.54 11.35
C LYS A 203 -8.88 -25.05 11.29
#